data_58c0a38c4769e076fe91bfb5f2453d9b
#
_entry.id   58c0a38c4769e076fe91bfb5f2453d9b
#
_cell.length_a   1.000
_cell.length_b   1.000
_cell.length_c   1.000
_cell.angle_alpha   90.00
_cell.angle_beta   90.00
_cell.angle_gamma   90.00
#
_symmetry.space_group_name_H-M   'P 1'
#
loop_
_entity.id
_entity.type
_entity.pdbx_description
1 polymer ?
#
loop_
_entity_poly.entity_id
_entity_poly.type
_entity_poly.pdbx_seq_one_letter_code
_entity_poly.pdbx_strand_id
1 'polypeptide(L)'
;MKKGLALLLALVLAAGLLGCGSAAGEDSRLTLARKALPDEPELTIAGIANLDDVCLVWVTAGGGEEPLRCYPLEFQVTGENRYAFTAVLEAEMPIQDIYVGHREGLGDFVLVNNPDFAEVVVTMEDGEETSEQAPRELPAAFMLLTGDYDYRFVDKNGDEMAG
;
A
#
# COMPACT_ATOMS: atom_id res chain seq x y z
N MET A 1 16.83 -1.71 33.32
CA MET A 1 16.07 -2.53 32.35
C MET A 1 14.92 -1.69 31.79
N LYS A 2 15.14 -1.06 30.65
CA LYS A 2 14.08 -0.29 29.96
C LYS A 2 13.56 -1.19 28.83
N LYS A 3 12.38 -1.78 29.04
CA LYS A 3 11.66 -2.50 27.99
C LYS A 3 11.19 -1.46 26.97
N GLY A 4 11.89 -1.34 25.86
CA GLY A 4 11.43 -0.61 24.70
C GLY A 4 10.24 -1.37 24.11
N LEU A 5 9.05 -0.85 24.31
CA LEU A 5 7.85 -1.29 23.62
C LEU A 5 7.96 -0.78 22.20
N ALA A 6 8.49 -1.59 21.31
CA ALA A 6 8.40 -1.32 19.88
C ALA A 6 6.94 -1.53 19.48
N LEU A 7 6.21 -0.43 19.34
CA LEU A 7 4.83 -0.46 18.84
C LEU A 7 4.90 -0.57 17.32
N LEU A 8 4.81 -1.80 16.82
CA LEU A 8 4.62 -2.05 15.40
C LEU A 8 3.18 -1.66 15.07
N LEU A 9 2.99 -0.46 14.56
CA LEU A 9 1.68 0.00 14.08
C LEU A 9 1.57 -0.34 12.60
N ALA A 10 1.28 -1.60 12.28
CA ALA A 10 0.83 -1.96 10.95
C ALA A 10 -0.62 -1.49 10.81
N LEU A 11 -0.83 -0.40 10.08
CA LEU A 11 -2.16 0.15 9.85
C LEU A 11 -2.72 -0.47 8.56
N VAL A 12 -3.51 -1.53 8.71
CA VAL A 12 -4.32 -2.06 7.59
C VAL A 12 -5.47 -1.10 7.36
N LEU A 13 -5.42 -0.39 6.26
CA LEU A 13 -6.57 0.33 5.73
C LEU A 13 -7.16 -0.45 4.56
N ALA A 14 -8.04 -1.40 4.88
CA ALA A 14 -8.93 -1.96 3.88
C ALA A 14 -9.85 -0.85 3.39
N ALA A 15 -9.59 -0.32 2.21
CA ALA A 15 -10.51 0.55 1.52
C ALA A 15 -11.66 -0.29 0.95
N GLY A 16 -12.57 -0.72 1.83
CA GLY A 16 -13.86 -1.28 1.40
C GLY A 16 -14.70 -0.18 0.78
N LEU A 17 -14.63 0.00 -0.52
CA LEU A 17 -15.57 0.81 -1.28
C LEU A 17 -16.88 0.06 -1.42
N LEU A 18 -17.67 0.00 -0.33
CA LEU A 18 -19.10 -0.28 -0.46
C LEU A 18 -19.77 0.99 -0.97
N GLY A 19 -20.06 0.99 -2.27
CA GLY A 19 -20.86 2.00 -2.89
C GLY A 19 -22.25 2.04 -2.25
N CYS A 20 -22.57 3.17 -1.61
CA CYS A 20 -23.93 3.65 -1.45
C CYS A 20 -23.93 5.12 -1.78
N GLY A 21 -24.75 5.45 -2.79
CA GLY A 21 -24.79 6.75 -3.41
C GLY A 21 -25.00 7.90 -2.44
N SER A 22 -24.10 8.81 -2.52
CA SER A 22 -24.27 10.23 -2.29
C SER A 22 -23.33 10.91 -3.27
N ALA A 23 -23.77 11.96 -3.91
CA ALA A 23 -22.94 12.81 -4.76
C ALA A 23 -21.85 13.51 -3.91
N ALA A 24 -20.94 12.74 -3.37
CA ALA A 24 -19.69 13.22 -2.81
C ALA A 24 -18.77 13.51 -3.99
N GLY A 25 -18.19 14.70 -4.03
CA GLY A 25 -17.26 15.09 -5.07
C GLY A 25 -16.15 14.04 -5.21
N GLU A 26 -15.62 13.92 -6.43
CA GLU A 26 -14.51 13.02 -6.74
C GLU A 26 -13.36 13.18 -5.72
N ASP A 27 -12.73 12.06 -5.31
CA ASP A 27 -11.60 12.10 -4.40
C ASP A 27 -10.50 13.01 -4.98
N SER A 28 -10.12 14.02 -4.20
CA SER A 28 -9.16 15.03 -4.65
C SER A 28 -7.80 14.44 -5.00
N ARG A 29 -7.41 13.30 -4.37
CA ARG A 29 -6.19 12.56 -4.67
C ARG A 29 -6.26 11.91 -6.06
N LEU A 30 -7.42 11.37 -6.44
CA LEU A 30 -7.62 10.79 -7.76
C LEU A 30 -7.56 11.87 -8.85
N THR A 31 -8.12 13.06 -8.59
CA THR A 31 -8.00 14.18 -9.49
C THR A 31 -6.54 14.63 -9.67
N LEU A 32 -5.74 14.63 -8.60
CA LEU A 32 -4.32 14.96 -8.66
C LEU A 32 -3.52 13.83 -9.34
N ALA A 33 -3.85 12.56 -9.08
CA ALA A 33 -3.23 11.42 -9.72
C ALA A 33 -3.39 11.46 -11.25
N ARG A 34 -4.57 11.78 -11.77
CA ARG A 34 -4.80 11.95 -13.22
C ARG A 34 -3.97 13.05 -13.85
N LYS A 35 -3.66 14.10 -13.10
CA LYS A 35 -2.76 15.16 -13.59
C LYS A 35 -1.30 14.71 -13.59
N ALA A 36 -0.91 13.87 -12.63
CA ALA A 36 0.44 13.34 -12.52
C ALA A 36 0.71 12.22 -13.56
N LEU A 37 -0.32 11.49 -13.93
CA LEU A 37 -0.27 10.34 -14.84
C LEU A 37 -1.22 10.58 -16.04
N PRO A 38 -0.94 11.56 -16.91
CA PRO A 38 -1.86 11.98 -17.97
C PRO A 38 -2.08 10.93 -19.06
N ASP A 39 -1.15 9.99 -19.20
CA ASP A 39 -1.21 8.92 -20.21
C ASP A 39 -2.07 7.72 -19.75
N GLU A 40 -2.50 7.72 -18.48
CA GLU A 40 -3.34 6.67 -17.90
C GLU A 40 -4.81 7.07 -17.92
N PRO A 41 -5.63 6.45 -18.79
CA PRO A 41 -7.00 6.91 -19.05
C PRO A 41 -7.95 6.68 -17.86
N GLU A 42 -7.77 5.57 -17.16
CA GLU A 42 -8.66 5.14 -16.08
C GLU A 42 -7.86 4.75 -14.82
N LEU A 43 -7.81 5.68 -13.87
CA LEU A 43 -7.16 5.44 -12.59
C LEU A 43 -8.18 5.09 -11.51
N THR A 44 -7.83 4.09 -10.69
CA THR A 44 -8.58 3.68 -9.50
C THR A 44 -7.67 3.68 -8.29
N ILE A 45 -8.17 4.15 -7.14
CA ILE A 45 -7.44 4.04 -5.88
C ILE A 45 -7.56 2.59 -5.39
N ALA A 46 -6.41 1.93 -5.23
CA ALA A 46 -6.30 0.56 -4.73
C ALA A 46 -5.93 0.49 -3.25
N GLY A 47 -5.33 1.55 -2.69
CA GLY A 47 -5.00 1.59 -1.28
C GLY A 47 -4.47 2.95 -0.85
N ILE A 48 -4.60 3.24 0.44
CA ILE A 48 -4.20 4.52 1.03
C ILE A 48 -3.53 4.26 2.38
N ALA A 49 -2.41 4.91 2.63
CA ALA A 49 -1.79 5.02 3.94
C ALA A 49 -1.68 6.50 4.34
N ASN A 50 -2.33 6.87 5.42
CA ASN A 50 -2.25 8.22 5.97
C ASN A 50 -1.25 8.23 7.13
N LEU A 51 -0.20 9.02 7.01
CA LEU A 51 0.91 9.13 7.94
C LEU A 51 1.11 10.61 8.26
N ASP A 52 0.53 11.09 9.35
CA ASP A 52 0.60 12.48 9.81
C ASP A 52 0.44 13.51 8.67
N ASP A 53 1.55 14.01 8.12
CA ASP A 53 1.60 15.02 7.06
C ASP A 53 1.81 14.44 5.66
N VAL A 54 1.95 13.11 5.53
CA VAL A 54 2.12 12.40 4.26
C VAL A 54 0.94 11.44 4.04
N CYS A 55 0.43 11.40 2.82
CA CYS A 55 -0.54 10.40 2.38
C CYS A 55 0.05 9.65 1.19
N LEU A 56 0.22 8.34 1.34
CA LEU A 56 0.62 7.45 0.26
C LEU A 56 -0.61 6.80 -0.34
N VAL A 57 -0.66 6.75 -1.67
CA VAL A 57 -1.81 6.21 -2.39
C VAL A 57 -1.33 5.28 -3.49
N TRP A 58 -1.75 4.03 -3.47
CA TRP A 58 -1.67 3.18 -4.64
C TRP A 58 -2.80 3.51 -5.59
N VAL A 59 -2.45 3.87 -6.82
CA VAL A 59 -3.40 3.93 -7.93
C VAL A 59 -3.09 2.85 -8.94
N THR A 60 -4.13 2.31 -9.54
CA THR A 60 -4.04 1.27 -10.57
C THR A 60 -4.69 1.76 -11.86
N ALA A 61 -4.13 1.30 -12.97
CA ALA A 61 -4.69 1.47 -14.32
C ALA A 61 -4.69 0.13 -15.05
N GLY A 62 -5.62 -0.08 -15.97
CA GLY A 62 -5.80 -1.35 -16.66
C GLY A 62 -6.52 -2.39 -15.80
N GLY A 63 -6.28 -3.65 -16.07
CA GLY A 63 -6.98 -4.79 -15.48
C GLY A 63 -7.95 -5.43 -16.48
N GLY A 64 -8.52 -6.59 -16.11
CA GLY A 64 -9.30 -7.40 -17.04
C GLY A 64 -8.42 -8.03 -18.12
N GLU A 65 -8.57 -7.61 -19.37
CA GLU A 65 -7.76 -8.10 -20.49
C GLU A 65 -6.41 -7.38 -20.63
N GLU A 66 -6.26 -6.18 -20.04
CA GLU A 66 -5.01 -5.43 -20.02
C GLU A 66 -4.20 -5.72 -18.76
N PRO A 67 -2.85 -5.70 -18.84
CA PRO A 67 -2.02 -5.82 -17.66
C PRO A 67 -2.31 -4.72 -16.66
N LEU A 68 -2.42 -5.08 -15.37
CA LEU A 68 -2.55 -4.12 -14.28
C LEU A 68 -1.25 -3.33 -14.14
N ARG A 69 -1.35 -2.01 -14.15
CA ARG A 69 -0.25 -1.09 -13.86
C ARG A 69 -0.52 -0.42 -12.53
N CYS A 70 0.47 -0.40 -11.65
CA CYS A 70 0.34 0.09 -10.29
C CYS A 70 1.34 1.21 -10.03
N TYR A 71 0.87 2.30 -9.48
CA TYR A 71 1.66 3.51 -9.22
C TYR A 71 1.50 3.94 -7.77
N PRO A 72 2.58 3.89 -6.95
CA PRO A 72 2.57 4.47 -5.62
C PRO A 72 2.80 5.99 -5.73
N LEU A 73 1.86 6.75 -5.23
CA LEU A 73 1.90 8.21 -5.24
C LEU A 73 2.05 8.75 -3.83
N GLU A 74 2.87 9.79 -3.70
CA GLU A 74 3.01 10.55 -2.46
C GLU A 74 2.30 11.90 -2.56
N PHE A 75 1.57 12.23 -1.51
CA PHE A 75 0.91 13.51 -1.33
C PHE A 75 1.28 14.11 0.03
N GLN A 76 1.52 15.41 0.06
CA GLN A 76 1.57 16.20 1.27
C GLN A 76 0.15 16.49 1.74
N VAL A 77 -0.15 16.24 3.01
CA VAL A 77 -1.40 16.67 3.64
C VAL A 77 -1.30 18.16 3.98
N THR A 78 -2.13 19.00 3.37
CA THR A 78 -2.09 20.47 3.54
C THR A 78 -3.26 21.00 4.36
N GLY A 79 -4.14 20.11 4.81
CA GLY A 79 -5.31 20.43 5.62
C GLY A 79 -6.33 19.30 5.59
N GLU A 80 -7.46 19.50 6.25
CA GLU A 80 -8.52 18.49 6.25
C GLU A 80 -8.99 18.20 4.81
N ASN A 81 -8.82 16.95 4.36
CA ASN A 81 -9.12 16.49 2.99
C ASN A 81 -8.46 17.33 1.88
N ARG A 82 -7.33 17.95 2.17
CA ARG A 82 -6.55 18.73 1.20
C ARG A 82 -5.18 18.12 1.01
N TYR A 83 -4.82 17.90 -0.24
CA TYR A 83 -3.59 17.25 -0.63
C TYR A 83 -2.87 18.04 -1.71
N ALA A 84 -1.53 17.99 -1.68
CA ALA A 84 -0.69 18.45 -2.77
C ALA A 84 0.12 17.25 -3.26
N PHE A 85 0.12 17.00 -4.56
CA PHE A 85 0.92 15.93 -5.16
C PHE A 85 2.41 16.23 -4.97
N THR A 86 3.18 15.24 -4.53
CA THR A 86 4.62 15.34 -4.28
C THR A 86 5.41 14.55 -5.31
N ALA A 87 5.14 13.25 -5.45
CA ALA A 87 5.92 12.38 -6.30
C ALA A 87 5.15 11.11 -6.73
N VAL A 88 5.61 10.51 -7.83
CA VAL A 88 5.42 9.09 -8.11
C VAL A 88 6.63 8.38 -7.51
N LEU A 89 6.42 7.44 -6.61
CA LEU A 89 7.50 6.67 -6.00
C LEU A 89 7.96 5.57 -6.96
N GLU A 90 9.20 5.13 -6.79
CA GLU A 90 9.67 3.92 -7.45
C GLU A 90 8.95 2.71 -6.88
N ALA A 91 8.59 1.77 -7.73
CA ALA A 91 7.96 0.52 -7.34
C ALA A 91 8.60 -0.65 -8.07
N GLU A 92 8.71 -1.75 -7.38
CA GLU A 92 9.14 -3.03 -7.90
C GLU A 92 8.07 -4.11 -7.65
N MET A 93 8.14 -5.19 -8.40
CA MET A 93 7.26 -6.34 -8.25
C MET A 93 8.13 -7.58 -7.96
N PRO A 94 8.55 -7.77 -6.70
CA PRO A 94 9.42 -8.87 -6.31
C PRO A 94 8.75 -10.22 -6.47
N ILE A 95 7.42 -10.27 -6.40
CA ILE A 95 6.60 -11.44 -6.57
C ILE A 95 5.44 -11.07 -7.48
N GLN A 96 4.97 -11.99 -8.31
CA GLN A 96 3.85 -11.73 -9.21
C GLN A 96 2.65 -11.14 -8.45
N ASP A 97 2.14 -10.00 -8.94
CA ASP A 97 1.00 -9.27 -8.38
C ASP A 97 1.17 -8.80 -6.92
N ILE A 98 2.41 -8.68 -6.46
CA ILE A 98 2.80 -7.99 -5.21
C ILE A 98 3.76 -6.87 -5.58
N TYR A 99 3.37 -5.64 -5.31
CA TYR A 99 4.09 -4.42 -5.66
C TYR A 99 4.59 -3.74 -4.39
N VAL A 100 5.83 -3.31 -4.40
CA VAL A 100 6.48 -2.63 -3.27
C VAL A 100 6.96 -1.27 -3.73
N GLY A 101 6.41 -0.22 -3.16
CA GLY A 101 6.88 1.14 -3.31
C GLY A 101 7.68 1.54 -2.07
N HIS A 102 8.91 2.00 -2.26
CA HIS A 102 9.75 2.41 -1.16
C HIS A 102 9.68 3.92 -0.93
N ARG A 103 9.55 4.32 0.34
CA ARG A 103 9.63 5.71 0.76
C ARG A 103 10.72 5.88 1.83
N GLU A 104 11.80 6.56 1.46
CA GLU A 104 12.91 6.83 2.38
C GLU A 104 12.42 7.50 3.67
N GLY A 105 12.83 6.96 4.80
CA GLY A 105 12.46 7.44 6.13
C GLY A 105 11.06 7.04 6.62
N LEU A 106 10.23 6.40 5.78
CA LEU A 106 8.92 5.89 6.17
C LEU A 106 8.81 4.37 6.08
N GLY A 107 9.43 3.74 5.07
CA GLY A 107 9.38 2.30 4.86
C GLY A 107 8.78 1.90 3.53
N ASP A 108 8.24 0.67 3.47
CA ASP A 108 7.72 0.07 2.25
C ASP A 108 6.20 0.12 2.23
N PHE A 109 5.67 0.65 1.14
CA PHE A 109 4.23 0.70 0.87
C PHE A 109 3.87 -0.43 -0.10
N VAL A 110 3.20 -1.46 0.40
CA VAL A 110 2.94 -2.70 -0.34
C VAL A 110 1.52 -2.72 -0.87
N LEU A 111 1.36 -3.11 -2.15
CA LEU A 111 0.09 -3.43 -2.76
C LEU A 111 0.07 -4.91 -3.12
N VAL A 112 -0.89 -5.64 -2.62
CA VAL A 112 -1.11 -7.06 -2.93
C VAL A 112 -2.35 -7.21 -3.81
N ASN A 113 -2.18 -7.86 -4.95
CA ASN A 113 -3.27 -8.31 -5.82
C ASN A 113 -3.17 -9.81 -6.13
N ASN A 114 -2.24 -10.51 -5.46
CA ASN A 114 -2.03 -11.94 -5.64
C ASN A 114 -3.04 -12.75 -4.80
N PRO A 115 -3.88 -13.60 -5.42
CA PRO A 115 -4.91 -14.36 -4.71
C PRO A 115 -4.36 -15.44 -3.80
N ASP A 116 -3.11 -15.88 -3.98
CA ASP A 116 -2.47 -16.90 -3.15
C ASP A 116 -1.80 -16.33 -1.90
N PHE A 117 -1.64 -15.02 -1.82
CA PHE A 117 -1.09 -14.36 -0.64
C PHE A 117 -1.95 -14.61 0.61
N ALA A 118 -1.32 -14.96 1.72
CA ALA A 118 -1.98 -15.14 3.01
C ALA A 118 -1.56 -14.09 4.04
N GLU A 119 -0.26 -13.88 4.21
CA GLU A 119 0.26 -12.95 5.21
C GLU A 119 1.65 -12.43 4.85
N VAL A 120 2.02 -11.31 5.44
CA VAL A 120 3.41 -10.86 5.55
C VAL A 120 3.91 -11.21 6.95
N VAL A 121 5.08 -11.84 7.02
CA VAL A 121 5.77 -12.13 8.27
C VAL A 121 6.94 -11.18 8.39
N VAL A 122 6.99 -10.45 9.48
CA VAL A 122 8.05 -9.50 9.81
C VAL A 122 8.90 -10.10 10.92
N THR A 123 10.21 -10.19 10.70
CA THR A 123 11.19 -10.69 11.66
C THR A 123 12.00 -9.51 12.19
N MET A 124 11.89 -9.24 13.48
CA MET A 124 12.64 -8.18 14.16
C MET A 124 14.10 -8.58 14.36
N GLU A 125 14.98 -7.61 14.62
CA GLU A 125 16.42 -7.83 14.85
C GLU A 125 16.70 -8.84 15.98
N ASP A 126 15.85 -8.91 17.00
CA ASP A 126 15.94 -9.87 18.10
C ASP A 126 15.40 -11.28 17.77
N GLY A 127 14.92 -11.47 16.54
CA GLY A 127 14.35 -12.74 16.04
C GLY A 127 12.89 -12.94 16.40
N GLU A 128 12.22 -11.98 17.02
CA GLU A 128 10.77 -12.06 17.24
C GLU A 128 10.04 -11.88 15.90
N GLU A 129 9.10 -12.78 15.61
CA GLU A 129 8.27 -12.73 14.40
C GLU A 129 6.86 -12.22 14.74
N THR A 130 6.37 -11.35 13.88
CA THR A 130 4.97 -10.91 13.86
C THR A 130 4.41 -11.11 12.47
N SER A 131 3.10 -11.31 12.35
CA SER A 131 2.48 -11.44 11.03
C SER A 131 1.25 -10.57 10.89
N GLU A 132 0.99 -10.15 9.65
CA GLU A 132 -0.21 -9.44 9.25
C GLU A 132 -0.88 -10.21 8.11
N GLN A 133 -2.15 -10.54 8.35
CA GLN A 133 -2.92 -11.36 7.42
C GLN A 133 -3.46 -10.55 6.24
N ALA A 134 -3.63 -11.25 5.13
CA ALA A 134 -4.29 -10.72 3.95
C ALA A 134 -5.67 -10.14 4.30
N PRO A 135 -5.99 -8.93 3.85
CA PRO A 135 -7.37 -8.47 3.84
C PRO A 135 -8.23 -9.37 2.98
N ARG A 136 -9.53 -9.40 3.28
CA ARG A 136 -10.47 -10.29 2.59
C ARG A 136 -10.71 -9.94 1.12
N GLU A 137 -10.44 -8.69 0.76
CA GLU A 137 -10.67 -8.16 -0.59
C GLU A 137 -9.36 -7.67 -1.19
N LEU A 138 -9.11 -8.06 -2.44
CA LEU A 138 -7.96 -7.62 -3.23
C LEU A 138 -8.43 -6.64 -4.33
N PRO A 139 -7.60 -5.70 -4.74
CA PRO A 139 -6.25 -5.41 -4.22
C PRO A 139 -6.29 -4.77 -2.82
N ALA A 140 -5.25 -5.03 -2.05
CA ALA A 140 -5.09 -4.49 -0.70
C ALA A 140 -3.72 -3.87 -0.50
N ALA A 141 -3.66 -2.77 0.24
CA ALA A 141 -2.40 -2.09 0.53
C ALA A 141 -2.15 -2.00 2.03
N PHE A 142 -0.89 -2.09 2.40
CA PHE A 142 -0.42 -1.91 3.77
C PHE A 142 0.97 -1.27 3.80
N MET A 143 1.34 -0.76 4.97
CA MET A 143 2.60 -0.07 5.18
C MET A 143 3.48 -0.85 6.14
N LEU A 144 4.72 -1.17 5.71
CA LEU A 144 5.79 -1.68 6.55
C LEU A 144 6.66 -0.49 6.93
N LEU A 145 6.52 -0.01 8.15
CA LEU A 145 7.26 1.17 8.62
C LEU A 145 8.74 0.86 8.76
N THR A 146 9.59 1.85 8.46
CA THR A 146 11.05 1.74 8.62
C THR A 146 11.42 1.26 10.02
N GLY A 147 12.26 0.20 10.08
CA GLY A 147 12.74 -0.39 11.33
C GLY A 147 13.85 -1.40 11.04
N ASP A 148 14.45 -1.91 12.11
CA ASP A 148 15.44 -2.98 12.04
C ASP A 148 14.70 -4.33 11.97
N TYR A 149 14.23 -4.68 10.77
CA TYR A 149 13.49 -5.90 10.49
C TYR A 149 13.71 -6.38 9.06
N ASP A 150 13.49 -7.68 8.88
CA ASP A 150 13.29 -8.32 7.57
C ASP A 150 11.83 -8.72 7.42
N TYR A 151 11.36 -8.89 6.19
CA TYR A 151 10.01 -9.40 5.96
C TYR A 151 9.97 -10.39 4.78
N ARG A 152 8.99 -11.29 4.82
CA ARG A 152 8.69 -12.23 3.75
C ARG A 152 7.19 -12.36 3.54
N PHE A 153 6.81 -12.67 2.32
CA PHE A 153 5.42 -12.95 1.96
C PHE A 153 5.17 -14.44 2.03
N VAL A 154 4.03 -14.83 2.55
CA VAL A 154 3.66 -16.23 2.78
C VAL A 154 2.33 -16.52 2.10
N ASP A 155 2.24 -17.66 1.43
CA ASP A 155 1.04 -18.11 0.73
C ASP A 155 0.04 -18.82 1.66
N LYS A 156 -1.12 -19.21 1.11
CA LYS A 156 -2.20 -19.90 1.83
C LYS A 156 -1.83 -21.30 2.33
N ASN A 157 -0.70 -21.87 1.88
CA ASN A 157 -0.20 -23.16 2.33
C ASN A 157 0.82 -22.99 3.48
N GLY A 158 1.22 -21.76 3.77
CA GLY A 158 2.25 -21.42 4.74
C GLY A 158 3.67 -21.44 4.16
N ASP A 159 3.80 -21.50 2.83
CA ASP A 159 5.08 -21.50 2.15
C ASP A 159 5.51 -20.07 1.81
N GLU A 160 6.83 -19.80 1.88
CA GLU A 160 7.36 -18.51 1.46
C GLU A 160 7.18 -18.34 -0.05
N MET A 161 6.60 -17.22 -0.44
CA MET A 161 6.41 -16.86 -1.83
C MET A 161 7.75 -16.40 -2.43
N ALA A 162 8.09 -16.91 -3.62
CA ALA A 162 9.29 -16.55 -4.36
C ALA A 162 8.94 -15.87 -5.68
N GLY A 163 9.77 -14.92 -6.12
CA GLY A 163 9.69 -14.25 -7.42
C GLY A 163 10.45 -15.00 -8.50
#